data_d718c5b690bce9bcf1a6208c9f23c6fe
#
_entry.id   d718c5b690bce9bcf1a6208c9f23c6fe
#
_cell.length_a   1.000
_cell.length_b   1.000
_cell.length_c   1.000
_cell.angle_alpha   90.00
_cell.angle_beta   90.00
_cell.angle_gamma   90.00
#
_symmetry.space_group_name_H-M   'P 1'
#
loop_
_entity.id
_entity.type
_entity.pdbx_description
1 polymer ?
#
loop_
_entity_poly.entity_id
_entity_poly.type
_entity_poly.pdbx_seq_one_letter_code
_entity_poly.pdbx_strand_id
1 'polypeptide(L)'
;MAVYKRGKVWWYKFVWNGDPIRESTKQANKRVAEQMEAAHKTSLAKGEVGIRDRKPVPTLKDFADADFLPFIEARFESKPNTLAYYKNGLKSLKAHVPLAGCSLDTITADKIGAFVAKLRQDSLSVASINRQLEVLRRLLKLAVDWGKVEKVLPRVEMLPGENHRDRVLSEEEESHYLESATAIGNSIEEAYQRALNGIRATMRNGQPIKPEDPFILRDATTLLIDCGLRPDECFRLRWEYVREGAVHVPFGKTENARRTIPLTRRTAAFLEMRRVVAKTDWVFPALTRSGHIEKSSLKKQHAKACKLAKVGDLALYTFRHTCLTRWAAYMDPYTLAYLAGHGDFSTTRRYVHRQAHTVREAMERARKARGGHNSGHNDESPADAVDAGSADKGLNREGINGRGEWIRTTDLLVPNQAL
;
A
#
# COMPACT_ATOMS: atom_id res chain seq x y z
N MET A 1 5.10 -6.28 64.71
CA MET A 1 3.64 -6.48 64.56
C MET A 1 3.15 -5.60 63.45
N ALA A 2 2.51 -6.17 62.49
CA ALA A 2 2.26 -5.53 61.22
C ALA A 2 0.80 -5.09 60.98
N VAL A 3 -0.11 -5.32 61.98
CA VAL A 3 -1.53 -4.94 61.88
C VAL A 3 -1.77 -3.60 62.54
N TYR A 4 -2.35 -2.63 61.84
CA TYR A 4 -2.61 -1.29 62.32
C TYR A 4 -3.98 -0.78 61.86
N LYS A 5 -4.57 0.14 62.63
CA LYS A 5 -5.89 0.68 62.35
C LYS A 5 -5.80 1.91 61.49
N ARG A 6 -6.61 1.97 60.40
CA ARG A 6 -6.75 3.16 59.57
C ARG A 6 -8.25 3.48 59.39
N GLY A 7 -8.69 4.53 60.05
CA GLY A 7 -10.13 4.83 60.15
C GLY A 7 -10.90 3.77 60.92
N LYS A 8 -11.98 3.25 60.31
CA LYS A 8 -12.83 2.19 60.89
C LYS A 8 -12.34 0.76 60.60
N VAL A 9 -11.27 0.59 59.80
CA VAL A 9 -10.85 -0.72 59.27
C VAL A 9 -9.40 -1.01 59.64
N TRP A 10 -9.10 -2.30 59.91
CA TRP A 10 -7.74 -2.75 60.14
C TRP A 10 -7.01 -3.08 58.83
N TRP A 11 -5.73 -2.83 58.82
CA TRP A 11 -4.81 -3.09 57.75
C TRP A 11 -3.63 -3.87 58.27
N TYR A 12 -2.97 -4.67 57.39
CA TYR A 12 -1.70 -5.29 57.71
C TYR A 12 -0.61 -4.86 56.70
N LYS A 13 0.64 -4.89 57.18
CA LYS A 13 1.83 -4.62 56.36
C LYS A 13 2.93 -5.58 56.80
N PHE A 14 3.53 -6.27 55.85
CA PHE A 14 4.72 -7.10 56.06
C PHE A 14 5.59 -7.09 54.80
N VAL A 15 6.85 -7.60 54.87
CA VAL A 15 7.75 -7.75 53.77
C VAL A 15 7.84 -9.26 53.44
N TRP A 16 7.74 -9.63 52.18
CA TRP A 16 7.89 -10.99 51.71
C TRP A 16 8.87 -10.98 50.54
N ASN A 17 9.97 -11.73 50.62
CA ASN A 17 11.03 -11.81 49.61
C ASN A 17 11.56 -10.43 49.15
N GLY A 18 11.61 -9.44 50.06
CA GLY A 18 12.05 -8.08 49.75
C GLY A 18 10.94 -7.12 49.36
N ASP A 19 9.74 -7.62 49.00
CA ASP A 19 8.63 -6.78 48.59
C ASP A 19 7.69 -6.42 49.74
N PRO A 20 7.33 -5.14 49.91
CA PRO A 20 6.39 -4.69 50.95
C PRO A 20 4.95 -4.99 50.51
N ILE A 21 4.27 -5.85 51.26
CA ILE A 21 2.85 -6.17 51.08
C ILE A 21 2.04 -5.32 52.08
N ARG A 22 1.01 -4.66 51.58
CA ARG A 22 0.10 -3.83 52.38
C ARG A 22 -1.33 -3.99 51.87
N GLU A 23 -2.21 -4.49 52.71
CA GLU A 23 -3.60 -4.74 52.34
C GLU A 23 -4.58 -4.31 53.44
N SER A 24 -5.82 -3.99 53.02
CA SER A 24 -6.94 -3.72 53.88
C SER A 24 -7.69 -5.02 54.18
N THR A 25 -7.92 -5.34 55.44
CA THR A 25 -8.73 -6.51 55.81
C THR A 25 -10.23 -6.27 55.61
N LYS A 26 -10.65 -5.00 55.40
CA LYS A 26 -12.06 -4.56 55.43
C LYS A 26 -12.81 -4.96 56.68
N GLN A 27 -12.10 -5.28 57.77
CA GLN A 27 -12.64 -5.73 59.06
C GLN A 27 -12.42 -4.71 60.14
N ALA A 28 -13.43 -4.56 61.02
CA ALA A 28 -13.34 -3.69 62.22
C ALA A 28 -12.72 -4.38 63.42
N ASN A 29 -12.59 -5.71 63.40
CA ASN A 29 -12.04 -6.52 64.47
C ASN A 29 -10.56 -6.82 64.28
N LYS A 30 -9.72 -6.46 65.28
CA LYS A 30 -8.26 -6.65 65.25
C LYS A 30 -7.85 -8.11 65.12
N ARG A 31 -8.51 -9.03 65.87
CA ARG A 31 -8.20 -10.46 65.91
C ARG A 31 -8.44 -11.11 64.58
N VAL A 32 -9.49 -10.73 63.86
CA VAL A 32 -9.77 -11.19 62.49
C VAL A 32 -8.72 -10.68 61.51
N ALA A 33 -8.28 -9.44 61.68
CA ALA A 33 -7.23 -8.89 60.84
C ALA A 33 -5.87 -9.60 61.00
N GLU A 34 -5.52 -9.98 62.24
CA GLU A 34 -4.32 -10.77 62.55
C GLU A 34 -4.40 -12.17 61.93
N GLN A 35 -5.60 -12.84 61.97
CA GLN A 35 -5.83 -14.10 61.33
C GLN A 35 -5.70 -14.02 59.79
N MET A 36 -6.20 -12.95 59.20
CA MET A 36 -6.08 -12.71 57.74
C MET A 36 -4.63 -12.47 57.32
N GLU A 37 -3.83 -11.72 58.11
CA GLU A 37 -2.40 -11.56 57.88
C GLU A 37 -1.66 -12.90 57.95
N ALA A 38 -1.95 -13.73 58.96
CA ALA A 38 -1.36 -15.04 59.12
C ALA A 38 -1.73 -15.99 57.98
N ALA A 39 -3.01 -15.99 57.59
CA ALA A 39 -3.48 -16.78 56.43
C ALA A 39 -2.81 -16.36 55.14
N HIS A 40 -2.69 -15.07 54.89
CA HIS A 40 -1.98 -14.53 53.69
C HIS A 40 -0.50 -14.94 53.67
N LYS A 41 0.22 -14.82 54.82
CA LYS A 41 1.61 -15.30 54.91
C LYS A 41 1.72 -16.83 54.64
N THR A 42 0.75 -17.60 55.15
CA THR A 42 0.73 -19.07 54.91
C THR A 42 0.46 -19.39 53.44
N SER A 43 -0.48 -18.69 52.79
CA SER A 43 -0.76 -18.85 51.35
C SER A 43 0.45 -18.50 50.47
N LEU A 44 1.15 -17.42 50.84
CA LEU A 44 2.41 -17.05 50.14
C LEU A 44 3.50 -18.13 50.35
N ALA A 45 3.63 -18.66 51.58
CA ALA A 45 4.59 -19.72 51.87
C ALA A 45 4.27 -21.03 51.14
N LYS A 46 2.99 -21.32 50.89
CA LYS A 46 2.55 -22.47 50.10
C LYS A 46 2.60 -22.24 48.60
N GLY A 47 2.89 -21.01 48.13
CA GLY A 47 2.85 -20.66 46.70
C GLY A 47 1.43 -20.52 46.12
N GLU A 48 0.39 -20.55 46.97
CA GLU A 48 -1.03 -20.47 46.56
C GLU A 48 -1.42 -19.05 46.14
N VAL A 49 -0.71 -18.03 46.70
CA VAL A 49 -0.86 -16.63 46.31
C VAL A 49 0.48 -16.17 45.80
N GLY A 50 0.66 -16.26 44.51
CA GLY A 50 1.88 -15.69 43.87
C GLY A 50 1.88 -14.18 44.01
N ILE A 51 2.95 -13.59 44.56
CA ILE A 51 3.34 -12.24 44.15
C ILE A 51 3.59 -12.39 42.67
N ARG A 52 2.70 -11.83 41.85
CA ARG A 52 2.96 -11.80 40.41
C ARG A 52 4.26 -11.05 40.25
N ASP A 53 5.34 -11.76 39.92
CA ASP A 53 6.55 -11.15 39.40
C ASP A 53 6.10 -10.36 38.16
N ARG A 54 5.81 -9.10 38.32
CA ARG A 54 5.53 -8.22 37.18
C ARG A 54 6.82 -8.17 36.40
N LYS A 55 6.89 -8.97 35.35
CA LYS A 55 7.98 -8.84 34.38
C LYS A 55 8.01 -7.38 33.97
N PRO A 56 9.18 -6.73 34.04
CA PRO A 56 9.29 -5.33 33.66
C PRO A 56 8.79 -5.16 32.23
N VAL A 57 7.85 -4.22 32.03
CA VAL A 57 7.33 -3.92 30.69
C VAL A 57 8.47 -3.35 29.86
N PRO A 58 8.83 -3.94 28.71
CA PRO A 58 9.93 -3.47 27.89
C PRO A 58 9.66 -2.06 27.34
N THR A 59 10.73 -1.35 26.99
CA THR A 59 10.60 -0.11 26.22
C THR A 59 10.17 -0.44 24.78
N LEU A 60 9.62 0.56 24.06
CA LEU A 60 9.27 0.38 22.65
C LEU A 60 10.49 -0.09 21.84
N LYS A 61 11.66 0.48 22.09
CA LYS A 61 12.92 0.11 21.42
C LYS A 61 13.32 -1.32 21.74
N ASP A 62 13.30 -1.73 23.01
CA ASP A 62 13.73 -3.07 23.42
C ASP A 62 12.79 -4.13 22.85
N PHE A 63 11.48 -3.90 22.88
CA PHE A 63 10.51 -4.79 22.26
C PHE A 63 10.66 -4.83 20.73
N ALA A 64 10.92 -3.67 20.10
CA ALA A 64 11.14 -3.61 18.66
C ALA A 64 12.36 -4.43 18.23
N ASP A 65 13.45 -4.39 18.99
CA ASP A 65 14.70 -5.05 18.64
C ASP A 65 14.73 -6.53 19.06
N ALA A 66 14.25 -6.86 20.25
CA ALA A 66 14.34 -8.22 20.79
C ALA A 66 13.23 -9.17 20.32
N ASP A 67 12.01 -8.64 20.13
CA ASP A 67 10.84 -9.48 19.84
C ASP A 67 10.25 -9.22 18.44
N PHE A 68 9.96 -7.94 18.11
CA PHE A 68 9.23 -7.59 16.90
C PHE A 68 10.04 -7.78 15.62
N LEU A 69 11.29 -7.31 15.59
CA LEU A 69 12.12 -7.40 14.38
C LEU A 69 12.45 -8.84 13.99
N PRO A 70 12.88 -9.73 14.92
CA PRO A 70 13.09 -11.14 14.58
C PRO A 70 11.82 -11.82 14.05
N PHE A 71 10.66 -11.53 14.64
CA PHE A 71 9.38 -12.04 14.16
C PHE A 71 9.07 -11.60 12.73
N ILE A 72 9.28 -10.30 12.42
CA ILE A 72 9.05 -9.76 11.08
C ILE A 72 10.03 -10.37 10.06
N GLU A 73 11.29 -10.56 10.45
CA GLU A 73 12.29 -11.18 9.59
C GLU A 73 11.92 -12.63 9.24
N ALA A 74 11.57 -13.44 10.22
CA ALA A 74 11.13 -14.82 10.00
C ALA A 74 9.83 -14.88 9.16
N ARG A 75 8.84 -14.03 9.49
CA ARG A 75 7.53 -14.05 8.82
C ARG A 75 7.58 -13.58 7.36
N PHE A 76 8.47 -12.67 7.02
CA PHE A 76 8.55 -12.03 5.71
C PHE A 76 9.87 -12.29 4.99
N GLU A 77 10.56 -13.38 5.31
CA GLU A 77 11.82 -13.78 4.68
C GLU A 77 11.71 -13.80 3.14
N SER A 78 10.64 -14.39 2.62
CA SER A 78 10.37 -14.45 1.16
C SER A 78 9.85 -13.14 0.54
N LYS A 79 9.65 -12.07 1.35
CA LYS A 79 9.03 -10.80 0.92
C LYS A 79 9.93 -9.60 1.23
N PRO A 80 11.05 -9.41 0.52
CA PRO A 80 12.08 -8.41 0.85
C PRO A 80 11.54 -6.97 0.91
N ASN A 81 10.58 -6.61 0.05
CA ASN A 81 9.95 -5.28 0.07
C ASN A 81 9.11 -5.04 1.34
N THR A 82 8.41 -6.07 1.82
CA THR A 82 7.64 -5.99 3.07
C THR A 82 8.58 -5.89 4.26
N LEU A 83 9.66 -6.66 4.26
CA LEU A 83 10.69 -6.58 5.29
C LEU A 83 11.33 -5.18 5.33
N ALA A 84 11.72 -4.64 4.19
CA ALA A 84 12.26 -3.28 4.07
C ALA A 84 11.28 -2.22 4.58
N TYR A 85 9.98 -2.37 4.29
CA TYR A 85 8.93 -1.50 4.81
C TYR A 85 8.92 -1.45 6.34
N TYR A 86 8.92 -2.61 7.02
CA TYR A 86 8.94 -2.66 8.48
C TYR A 86 10.26 -2.12 9.05
N LYS A 87 11.40 -2.49 8.47
CA LYS A 87 12.73 -1.98 8.90
C LYS A 87 12.82 -0.46 8.82
N ASN A 88 12.32 0.14 7.73
CA ASN A 88 12.29 1.59 7.56
C ASN A 88 11.37 2.28 8.59
N GLY A 89 10.19 1.73 8.84
CA GLY A 89 9.30 2.24 9.87
C GLY A 89 9.90 2.14 11.27
N LEU A 90 10.52 1.01 11.62
CA LEU A 90 11.22 0.84 12.89
C LEU A 90 12.40 1.81 13.05
N LYS A 91 13.16 2.05 11.98
CA LYS A 91 14.27 3.03 12.00
C LYS A 91 13.77 4.41 12.43
N SER A 92 12.64 4.86 11.87
CA SER A 92 12.04 6.14 12.21
C SER A 92 11.51 6.18 13.64
N LEU A 93 10.79 5.13 14.06
CA LEU A 93 10.27 5.02 15.44
C LEU A 93 11.40 5.03 16.47
N LYS A 94 12.49 4.30 16.23
CA LYS A 94 13.67 4.26 17.12
C LYS A 94 14.45 5.56 17.13
N ALA A 95 14.45 6.33 16.05
CA ALA A 95 15.09 7.64 15.98
C ALA A 95 14.37 8.69 16.83
N HIS A 96 13.07 8.52 17.12
CA HIS A 96 12.32 9.42 17.99
C HIS A 96 12.46 8.99 19.46
N VAL A 97 13.56 9.42 20.09
CA VAL A 97 13.96 9.04 21.46
C VAL A 97 12.82 9.13 22.50
N PRO A 98 11.98 10.20 22.51
CA PRO A 98 10.90 10.32 23.49
C PRO A 98 9.88 9.18 23.44
N LEU A 99 9.65 8.58 22.25
CA LEU A 99 8.74 7.44 22.09
C LEU A 99 9.49 6.13 22.24
N ALA A 100 10.70 6.02 21.67
CA ALA A 100 11.51 4.81 21.68
C ALA A 100 11.90 4.36 23.09
N GLY A 101 12.24 5.30 23.96
CA GLY A 101 12.62 5.04 25.36
C GLY A 101 11.44 4.85 26.31
N CYS A 102 10.19 5.02 25.86
CA CYS A 102 9.03 4.78 26.71
C CYS A 102 8.81 3.28 26.94
N SER A 103 8.52 2.91 28.17
CA SER A 103 7.91 1.61 28.47
C SER A 103 6.55 1.51 27.77
N LEU A 104 6.23 0.36 27.19
CA LEU A 104 5.04 0.17 26.34
C LEU A 104 3.74 0.56 27.05
N ASP A 105 3.61 0.32 28.35
CA ASP A 105 2.43 0.68 29.17
C ASP A 105 2.31 2.18 29.45
N THR A 106 3.38 2.96 29.20
CA THR A 106 3.41 4.42 29.38
C THR A 106 3.19 5.19 28.07
N ILE A 107 3.02 4.49 26.95
CA ILE A 107 2.72 5.13 25.68
C ILE A 107 1.28 5.68 25.73
N THR A 108 1.14 6.98 25.46
CA THR A 108 -0.13 7.71 25.42
C THR A 108 -0.39 8.28 24.03
N ALA A 109 -1.63 8.71 23.79
CA ALA A 109 -2.00 9.38 22.52
C ALA A 109 -1.17 10.65 22.29
N ASP A 110 -0.84 11.41 23.38
CA ASP A 110 -0.03 12.61 23.27
C ASP A 110 1.40 12.32 22.78
N LYS A 111 2.01 11.23 23.24
CA LYS A 111 3.35 10.83 22.78
C LYS A 111 3.34 10.42 21.31
N ILE A 112 2.27 9.75 20.87
CA ILE A 112 2.07 9.45 19.45
C ILE A 112 1.85 10.73 18.64
N GLY A 113 1.07 11.69 19.19
CA GLY A 113 0.87 13.01 18.60
C GLY A 113 2.19 13.80 18.46
N ALA A 114 3.05 13.78 19.47
CA ALA A 114 4.38 14.40 19.42
C ALA A 114 5.28 13.78 18.33
N PHE A 115 5.24 12.45 18.17
CA PHE A 115 5.92 11.76 17.06
C PHE A 115 5.41 12.23 15.70
N VAL A 116 4.08 12.32 15.51
CA VAL A 116 3.47 12.83 14.28
C VAL A 116 3.88 14.28 14.01
N ALA A 117 3.89 15.14 15.04
CA ALA A 117 4.30 16.53 14.92
C ALA A 117 5.76 16.63 14.44
N LYS A 118 6.66 15.82 15.00
CA LYS A 118 8.06 15.73 14.55
C LYS A 118 8.17 15.35 13.08
N LEU A 119 7.43 14.32 12.64
CA LEU A 119 7.47 13.89 11.24
C LEU A 119 6.94 14.95 10.27
N ARG A 120 5.96 15.77 10.71
CA ARG A 120 5.49 16.93 9.94
C ARG A 120 6.54 18.04 9.86
N GLN A 121 7.25 18.32 10.97
CA GLN A 121 8.37 19.25 10.96
C GLN A 121 9.48 18.82 9.99
N ASP A 122 9.72 17.51 9.88
CA ASP A 122 10.65 16.92 8.91
C ASP A 122 10.08 16.90 7.47
N SER A 123 8.97 17.60 7.22
CA SER A 123 8.32 17.76 5.91
C SER A 123 7.90 16.45 5.24
N LEU A 124 7.59 15.41 6.02
CA LEU A 124 7.07 14.15 5.47
C LEU A 124 5.61 14.32 5.01
N SER A 125 5.30 13.70 3.87
CA SER A 125 3.91 13.63 3.40
C SER A 125 3.02 12.81 4.34
N VAL A 126 1.70 13.09 4.35
CA VAL A 126 0.70 12.34 5.12
C VAL A 126 0.81 10.83 4.86
N ALA A 127 0.97 10.44 3.59
CA ALA A 127 1.17 9.04 3.23
C ALA A 127 2.41 8.42 3.90
N SER A 128 3.53 9.14 3.95
CA SER A 128 4.77 8.67 4.58
C SER A 128 4.60 8.55 6.10
N ILE A 129 3.90 9.49 6.74
CA ILE A 129 3.59 9.44 8.16
C ILE A 129 2.68 8.25 8.47
N ASN A 130 1.62 8.06 7.69
CA ASN A 130 0.70 6.93 7.86
C ASN A 130 1.41 5.58 7.77
N ARG A 131 2.39 5.42 6.86
CA ARG A 131 3.21 4.19 6.78
C ARG A 131 3.98 3.90 8.08
N GLN A 132 4.45 4.93 8.76
CA GLN A 132 5.13 4.76 10.05
C GLN A 132 4.16 4.45 11.18
N LEU A 133 2.99 5.10 11.17
CA LEU A 133 1.91 4.82 12.12
C LEU A 133 1.35 3.39 11.96
N GLU A 134 1.28 2.85 10.73
CA GLU A 134 0.92 1.45 10.48
C GLU A 134 1.91 0.48 11.16
N VAL A 135 3.20 0.77 11.08
CA VAL A 135 4.24 -0.05 11.75
C VAL A 135 4.09 0.04 13.26
N LEU A 136 3.90 1.25 13.82
CA LEU A 136 3.66 1.45 15.25
C LEU A 136 2.41 0.70 15.71
N ARG A 137 1.30 0.83 14.99
CA ARG A 137 0.04 0.12 15.29
C ARG A 137 0.24 -1.39 15.33
N ARG A 138 0.98 -1.94 14.36
CA ARG A 138 1.27 -3.38 14.32
C ARG A 138 2.14 -3.82 15.49
N LEU A 139 3.17 -3.03 15.82
CA LEU A 139 4.06 -3.28 16.95
C LEU A 139 3.28 -3.29 18.27
N LEU A 140 2.46 -2.27 18.55
CA LEU A 140 1.67 -2.18 19.77
C LEU A 140 0.65 -3.32 19.87
N LYS A 141 -0.01 -3.67 18.75
CA LYS A 141 -0.92 -4.82 18.72
C LYS A 141 -0.22 -6.12 19.11
N LEU A 142 0.95 -6.40 18.53
CA LEU A 142 1.70 -7.62 18.87
C LEU A 142 2.20 -7.62 20.31
N ALA A 143 2.56 -6.46 20.86
CA ALA A 143 2.95 -6.37 22.26
C ALA A 143 1.81 -6.78 23.21
N VAL A 144 0.57 -6.41 22.88
CA VAL A 144 -0.64 -6.86 23.60
C VAL A 144 -0.91 -8.33 23.35
N ASP A 145 -0.93 -8.78 22.09
CA ASP A 145 -1.22 -10.16 21.71
C ASP A 145 -0.23 -11.16 22.36
N TRP A 146 1.02 -10.73 22.60
CA TRP A 146 2.05 -11.56 23.27
C TRP A 146 2.13 -11.36 24.79
N GLY A 147 1.18 -10.65 25.39
CA GLY A 147 1.12 -10.45 26.82
C GLY A 147 2.29 -9.66 27.43
N LYS A 148 2.99 -8.83 26.60
CA LYS A 148 4.06 -7.96 27.09
C LYS A 148 3.51 -6.76 27.83
N VAL A 149 2.24 -6.43 27.63
CA VAL A 149 1.50 -5.33 28.27
C VAL A 149 0.11 -5.80 28.67
N GLU A 150 -0.23 -5.63 29.93
CA GLU A 150 -1.58 -5.94 30.44
C GLU A 150 -2.58 -4.79 30.24
N LYS A 151 -2.07 -3.56 30.08
CA LYS A 151 -2.86 -2.35 29.91
C LYS A 151 -3.36 -2.19 28.48
N VAL A 152 -4.56 -1.65 28.32
CA VAL A 152 -5.07 -1.23 27.01
C VAL A 152 -4.20 -0.07 26.49
N LEU A 153 -3.59 -0.31 25.32
CA LEU A 153 -2.77 0.70 24.65
C LEU A 153 -3.63 1.67 23.82
N PRO A 154 -3.16 2.91 23.60
CA PRO A 154 -3.90 3.87 22.79
C PRO A 154 -4.05 3.40 21.35
N ARG A 155 -5.21 3.71 20.76
CA ARG A 155 -5.46 3.46 19.33
C ARG A 155 -4.58 4.36 18.50
N VAL A 156 -3.82 3.79 17.57
CA VAL A 156 -3.04 4.54 16.60
C VAL A 156 -3.93 4.89 15.40
N GLU A 157 -4.31 6.15 15.29
CA GLU A 157 -5.15 6.65 14.20
C GLU A 157 -4.32 7.12 13.01
N MET A 158 -4.82 6.86 11.79
CA MET A 158 -4.19 7.34 10.57
C MET A 158 -4.61 8.79 10.31
N LEU A 159 -3.71 9.58 9.77
CA LEU A 159 -4.00 10.95 9.39
C LEU A 159 -4.90 10.98 8.16
N PRO A 160 -5.94 11.82 8.14
CA PRO A 160 -6.76 12.04 6.94
C PRO A 160 -5.99 12.82 5.87
N GLY A 161 -6.52 12.85 4.64
CA GLY A 161 -5.95 13.65 3.55
C GLY A 161 -4.75 13.01 2.85
N GLU A 162 -4.64 11.68 2.85
CA GLU A 162 -3.67 10.98 2.02
C GLU A 162 -4.02 11.18 0.54
N ASN A 163 -3.22 11.95 -0.18
CA ASN A 163 -3.43 12.20 -1.59
C ASN A 163 -3.10 10.95 -2.42
N HIS A 164 -4.06 10.52 -3.22
CA HIS A 164 -3.86 9.52 -4.25
C HIS A 164 -3.30 10.17 -5.52
N ARG A 165 -2.44 9.44 -6.23
CA ARG A 165 -1.94 9.89 -7.53
C ARG A 165 -2.97 9.49 -8.59
N ASP A 166 -3.80 10.45 -8.99
CA ASP A 166 -4.89 10.24 -9.96
C ASP A 166 -4.58 10.85 -11.33
N ARG A 167 -3.29 11.15 -11.58
CA ARG A 167 -2.86 11.74 -12.85
C ARG A 167 -3.03 10.74 -14.00
N VAL A 168 -3.70 11.20 -15.05
CA VAL A 168 -3.88 10.52 -16.34
C VAL A 168 -3.21 11.39 -17.40
N LEU A 169 -2.46 10.80 -18.31
CA LEU A 169 -1.87 11.52 -19.45
C LEU A 169 -2.95 11.80 -20.50
N SER A 170 -2.91 13.00 -21.08
CA SER A 170 -3.62 13.26 -22.33
C SER A 170 -2.94 12.52 -23.50
N GLU A 171 -3.60 12.48 -24.65
CA GLU A 171 -3.03 11.89 -25.86
C GLU A 171 -1.82 12.67 -26.34
N GLU A 172 -1.85 14.00 -26.24
CA GLU A 172 -0.74 14.88 -26.59
C GLU A 172 0.46 14.67 -25.64
N GLU A 173 0.21 14.59 -24.34
CA GLU A 173 1.26 14.31 -23.34
C GLU A 173 1.92 12.95 -23.60
N GLU A 174 1.13 11.92 -23.94
CA GLU A 174 1.66 10.61 -24.32
C GLU A 174 2.54 10.70 -25.56
N SER A 175 2.04 11.34 -26.64
CA SER A 175 2.80 11.50 -27.90
C SER A 175 4.12 12.20 -27.63
N HIS A 176 4.10 13.37 -27.01
CA HIS A 176 5.31 14.12 -26.68
C HIS A 176 6.29 13.33 -25.81
N TYR A 177 5.77 12.54 -24.85
CA TYR A 177 6.62 11.69 -24.02
C TYR A 177 7.30 10.58 -24.84
N LEU A 178 6.56 9.86 -25.68
CA LEU A 178 7.08 8.77 -26.52
C LEU A 178 8.05 9.29 -27.58
N GLU A 179 7.78 10.45 -28.18
CA GLU A 179 8.71 11.15 -29.09
C GLU A 179 10.01 11.51 -28.36
N SER A 180 9.90 12.07 -27.16
CA SER A 180 11.07 12.42 -26.35
C SER A 180 11.88 11.17 -25.93
N ALA A 181 11.20 10.08 -25.59
CA ALA A 181 11.85 8.80 -25.29
C ALA A 181 12.57 8.23 -26.53
N THR A 182 11.96 8.38 -27.72
CA THR A 182 12.57 8.00 -29.00
C THR A 182 13.79 8.86 -29.32
N ALA A 183 13.70 10.18 -29.15
CA ALA A 183 14.81 11.09 -29.35
C ALA A 183 16.02 10.79 -28.45
N ILE A 184 15.73 10.39 -27.19
CA ILE A 184 16.77 9.91 -26.26
C ILE A 184 17.43 8.65 -26.79
N GLY A 185 16.65 7.69 -27.29
CA GLY A 185 17.16 6.46 -27.89
C GLY A 185 18.06 6.73 -29.11
N ASN A 186 17.60 7.57 -30.03
CA ASN A 186 18.40 8.01 -31.20
C ASN A 186 19.72 8.65 -30.77
N SER A 187 19.68 9.56 -29.79
CA SER A 187 20.89 10.21 -29.27
C SER A 187 21.89 9.22 -28.66
N ILE A 188 21.40 8.15 -28.02
CA ILE A 188 22.28 7.09 -27.48
C ILE A 188 22.88 6.26 -28.61
N GLU A 189 22.10 5.89 -29.61
CA GLU A 189 22.57 5.12 -30.76
C GLU A 189 23.59 5.93 -31.58
N GLU A 190 23.32 7.20 -31.89
CA GLU A 190 24.24 8.07 -32.58
C GLU A 190 25.55 8.25 -31.80
N ALA A 191 25.49 8.39 -30.50
CA ALA A 191 26.68 8.48 -29.66
C ALA A 191 27.52 7.20 -29.75
N TYR A 192 26.87 6.04 -29.80
CA TYR A 192 27.54 4.76 -29.97
C TYR A 192 28.19 4.63 -31.36
N GLN A 193 27.47 5.00 -32.42
CA GLN A 193 27.98 4.96 -33.79
C GLN A 193 29.19 5.93 -33.96
N ARG A 194 29.12 7.13 -33.38
CA ARG A 194 30.28 8.06 -33.34
C ARG A 194 31.47 7.46 -32.60
N ALA A 195 31.19 6.69 -31.57
CA ALA A 195 32.20 5.99 -30.79
C ALA A 195 32.93 4.91 -31.60
N LEU A 196 32.16 4.11 -32.36
CA LEU A 196 32.71 3.10 -33.25
C LEU A 196 33.61 3.70 -34.32
N ASN A 197 33.28 4.92 -34.80
CA ASN A 197 34.04 5.65 -35.82
C ASN A 197 35.25 6.43 -35.23
N GLY A 198 35.67 6.17 -33.99
CA GLY A 198 36.88 6.77 -33.39
C GLY A 198 36.70 8.19 -32.85
N ILE A 199 35.50 8.74 -32.88
CA ILE A 199 35.18 10.10 -32.40
C ILE A 199 34.72 10.05 -30.94
N ARG A 200 35.68 10.18 -30.01
CA ARG A 200 35.48 10.24 -28.53
C ARG A 200 34.31 9.41 -27.97
N ALA A 201 34.59 8.23 -27.52
CA ALA A 201 33.62 7.34 -26.88
C ALA A 201 33.96 7.13 -25.42
N THR A 202 32.91 6.77 -24.62
CA THR A 202 33.13 6.12 -23.36
C THR A 202 33.68 4.73 -23.65
N MET A 203 35.00 4.57 -23.43
CA MET A 203 35.71 3.32 -23.70
C MET A 203 35.78 2.47 -22.43
N ARG A 204 35.52 1.18 -22.54
CA ARG A 204 35.89 0.21 -21.54
C ARG A 204 36.89 -0.78 -22.17
N ASN A 205 38.09 -0.83 -21.61
CA ASN A 205 39.16 -1.67 -22.14
C ASN A 205 39.47 -1.41 -23.65
N GLY A 206 39.42 -0.14 -24.07
CA GLY A 206 39.74 0.23 -25.47
C GLY A 206 38.64 -0.06 -26.49
N GLN A 207 37.49 -0.57 -26.06
CA GLN A 207 36.33 -0.84 -26.93
C GLN A 207 35.15 0.07 -26.55
N PRO A 208 34.40 0.60 -27.57
CA PRO A 208 33.17 1.32 -27.31
C PRO A 208 32.15 0.47 -26.53
N ILE A 209 31.59 1.03 -25.49
CA ILE A 209 30.51 0.35 -24.75
C ILE A 209 29.26 0.38 -25.60
N LYS A 210 28.85 -0.77 -26.14
CA LYS A 210 27.57 -0.90 -26.84
C LYS A 210 26.44 -0.61 -25.84
N PRO A 211 25.51 0.34 -26.13
CA PRO A 211 24.33 0.51 -25.33
C PRO A 211 23.51 -0.79 -25.43
N GLU A 212 23.04 -1.28 -24.28
CA GLU A 212 22.30 -2.54 -24.23
C GLU A 212 21.02 -2.49 -25.08
N ASP A 213 20.30 -1.37 -24.96
CA ASP A 213 19.06 -1.13 -25.68
C ASP A 213 18.73 0.38 -25.65
N PRO A 214 19.00 1.12 -26.74
CA PRO A 214 18.74 2.55 -26.80
C PRO A 214 17.27 2.93 -26.60
N PHE A 215 16.36 2.08 -27.04
CA PHE A 215 14.91 2.35 -27.07
C PHE A 215 14.15 1.71 -25.91
N ILE A 216 14.85 1.17 -24.91
CA ILE A 216 14.24 0.42 -23.79
C ILE A 216 13.18 1.23 -23.02
N LEU A 217 13.40 2.54 -22.84
CA LEU A 217 12.43 3.42 -22.17
C LEU A 217 11.13 3.53 -22.98
N ARG A 218 11.24 3.82 -24.28
CA ARG A 218 10.09 3.95 -25.19
C ARG A 218 9.26 2.68 -25.19
N ASP A 219 9.90 1.54 -25.40
CA ASP A 219 9.23 0.26 -25.56
C ASP A 219 8.58 -0.22 -24.25
N ALA A 220 9.29 -0.07 -23.12
CA ALA A 220 8.73 -0.42 -21.82
C ALA A 220 7.53 0.47 -21.47
N THR A 221 7.60 1.79 -21.72
CA THR A 221 6.47 2.69 -21.44
C THR A 221 5.30 2.47 -22.39
N THR A 222 5.55 2.17 -23.67
CA THR A 222 4.48 1.77 -24.61
C THR A 222 3.74 0.53 -24.10
N LEU A 223 4.46 -0.49 -23.63
CA LEU A 223 3.83 -1.69 -23.08
C LEU A 223 3.01 -1.39 -21.80
N LEU A 224 3.50 -0.47 -20.95
CA LEU A 224 2.76 -0.03 -19.76
C LEU A 224 1.47 0.71 -20.12
N ILE A 225 1.48 1.55 -21.16
CA ILE A 225 0.34 2.34 -21.62
C ILE A 225 -0.69 1.45 -22.32
N ASP A 226 -0.24 0.54 -23.18
CA ASP A 226 -1.15 -0.27 -24.01
C ASP A 226 -1.70 -1.49 -23.29
N CYS A 227 -0.89 -2.15 -22.45
CA CYS A 227 -1.26 -3.40 -21.80
C CYS A 227 -1.56 -3.23 -20.30
N GLY A 228 -1.41 -2.03 -19.74
CA GLY A 228 -1.71 -1.78 -18.34
C GLY A 228 -0.94 -2.66 -17.35
N LEU A 229 0.22 -3.20 -17.73
CA LEU A 229 1.08 -3.99 -16.84
C LEU A 229 1.54 -3.16 -15.63
N ARG A 230 1.80 -3.83 -14.50
CA ARG A 230 2.56 -3.18 -13.43
C ARG A 230 4.02 -3.01 -13.89
N PRO A 231 4.72 -1.92 -13.52
CA PRO A 231 6.11 -1.75 -13.92
C PRO A 231 7.00 -2.97 -13.64
N ASP A 232 6.86 -3.62 -12.50
CA ASP A 232 7.60 -4.83 -12.15
C ASP A 232 7.26 -6.03 -13.05
N GLU A 233 6.00 -6.19 -13.44
CA GLU A 233 5.55 -7.22 -14.39
C GLU A 233 6.15 -6.98 -15.78
N CYS A 234 6.14 -5.73 -16.24
CA CYS A 234 6.75 -5.32 -17.50
C CYS A 234 8.27 -5.57 -17.51
N PHE A 235 8.97 -5.17 -16.46
CA PHE A 235 10.43 -5.28 -16.38
C PHE A 235 10.92 -6.72 -16.30
N ARG A 236 10.12 -7.61 -15.71
CA ARG A 236 10.40 -9.04 -15.55
C ARG A 236 9.76 -9.91 -16.62
N LEU A 237 9.30 -9.28 -17.70
CA LEU A 237 8.65 -10.03 -18.80
C LEU A 237 9.67 -10.89 -19.52
N ARG A 238 9.33 -12.17 -19.70
CA ARG A 238 10.09 -13.13 -20.50
C ARG A 238 9.40 -13.43 -21.82
N TRP A 239 10.16 -13.83 -22.82
CA TRP A 239 9.64 -14.19 -24.13
C TRP A 239 8.69 -15.38 -24.11
N GLU A 240 8.85 -16.33 -23.19
CA GLU A 240 7.93 -17.45 -23.00
C GLU A 240 6.49 -17.02 -22.67
N TYR A 241 6.33 -15.83 -22.06
CA TYR A 241 5.03 -15.26 -21.70
C TYR A 241 4.44 -14.34 -22.77
N VAL A 242 5.14 -14.16 -23.91
CA VAL A 242 4.66 -13.38 -25.05
C VAL A 242 4.36 -14.34 -26.18
N ARG A 243 3.12 -14.80 -26.27
CA ARG A 243 2.66 -15.80 -27.24
C ARG A 243 1.20 -15.58 -27.60
N GLU A 244 0.77 -16.13 -28.73
CA GLU A 244 -0.63 -16.11 -29.18
C GLU A 244 -1.23 -14.69 -29.24
N GLY A 245 -0.42 -13.68 -29.59
CA GLY A 245 -0.87 -12.30 -29.66
C GLY A 245 -1.19 -11.67 -28.29
N ALA A 246 -0.70 -12.24 -27.20
CA ALA A 246 -0.98 -11.79 -25.84
C ALA A 246 0.24 -11.85 -24.92
N VAL A 247 0.18 -11.09 -23.83
CA VAL A 247 1.07 -11.22 -22.68
C VAL A 247 0.37 -12.03 -21.60
N HIS A 248 0.98 -13.15 -21.23
CA HIS A 248 0.55 -13.98 -20.11
C HIS A 248 1.31 -13.57 -18.86
N VAL A 249 0.64 -13.03 -17.84
CA VAL A 249 1.27 -12.66 -16.57
C VAL A 249 1.21 -13.85 -15.62
N PRO A 250 2.35 -14.57 -15.39
CA PRO A 250 2.32 -15.85 -14.68
C PRO A 250 2.33 -15.71 -13.16
N PHE A 251 2.70 -14.52 -12.64
CA PHE A 251 2.90 -14.31 -11.21
C PHE A 251 2.42 -12.92 -10.78
N GLY A 252 2.13 -12.78 -9.49
CA GLY A 252 1.79 -11.53 -8.86
C GLY A 252 1.58 -11.70 -7.36
N LYS A 253 1.20 -10.63 -6.68
CA LYS A 253 1.00 -10.62 -5.23
C LYS A 253 -0.17 -11.52 -4.79
N THR A 254 -1.13 -11.76 -5.69
CA THR A 254 -2.34 -12.58 -5.46
C THR A 254 -2.55 -13.51 -6.64
N GLU A 255 -3.35 -14.57 -6.48
CA GLU A 255 -3.72 -15.49 -7.58
C GLU A 255 -4.40 -14.76 -8.75
N ASN A 256 -5.22 -13.76 -8.45
CA ASN A 256 -5.88 -12.91 -9.46
C ASN A 256 -4.90 -12.06 -10.29
N ALA A 257 -3.61 -12.04 -9.93
CA ALA A 257 -2.61 -11.39 -10.77
C ALA A 257 -2.28 -12.19 -12.04
N ARG A 258 -2.56 -13.50 -12.06
CA ARG A 258 -2.41 -14.34 -13.25
C ARG A 258 -3.50 -13.98 -14.24
N ARG A 259 -3.09 -13.52 -15.41
CA ARG A 259 -4.02 -13.06 -16.44
C ARG A 259 -3.38 -13.02 -17.81
N THR A 260 -4.21 -13.01 -18.82
CA THR A 260 -3.80 -12.87 -20.23
C THR A 260 -4.28 -11.52 -20.75
N ILE A 261 -3.38 -10.73 -21.31
CA ILE A 261 -3.64 -9.41 -21.83
C ILE A 261 -3.38 -9.43 -23.34
N PRO A 262 -4.39 -9.25 -24.19
CA PRO A 262 -4.20 -9.14 -25.63
C PRO A 262 -3.28 -7.97 -25.98
N LEU A 263 -2.39 -8.18 -26.95
CA LEU A 263 -1.51 -7.12 -27.46
C LEU A 263 -2.26 -6.19 -28.41
N THR A 264 -1.96 -4.90 -28.34
CA THR A 264 -2.35 -3.96 -29.40
C THR A 264 -1.47 -4.19 -30.64
N ARG A 265 -1.91 -3.69 -31.80
CA ARG A 265 -1.09 -3.77 -33.04
C ARG A 265 0.29 -3.14 -32.82
N ARG A 266 0.34 -2.00 -32.11
CA ARG A 266 1.58 -1.26 -31.80
C ARG A 266 2.52 -2.10 -30.94
N THR A 267 1.99 -2.72 -29.87
CA THR A 267 2.81 -3.54 -28.96
C THR A 267 3.25 -4.84 -29.61
N ALA A 268 2.41 -5.49 -30.41
CA ALA A 268 2.79 -6.68 -31.14
C ALA A 268 3.95 -6.41 -32.09
N ALA A 269 3.85 -5.33 -32.89
CA ALA A 269 4.87 -4.97 -33.86
C ALA A 269 6.25 -4.72 -33.22
N PHE A 270 6.34 -3.90 -32.16
CA PHE A 270 7.64 -3.67 -31.55
C PHE A 270 8.19 -4.89 -30.80
N LEU A 271 7.33 -5.72 -30.22
CA LEU A 271 7.76 -6.96 -29.56
C LEU A 271 8.33 -7.96 -30.57
N GLU A 272 7.76 -8.07 -31.77
CA GLU A 272 8.32 -8.88 -32.84
C GLU A 272 9.69 -8.36 -33.26
N MET A 273 9.83 -7.05 -33.51
CA MET A 273 11.13 -6.43 -33.84
C MET A 273 12.18 -6.71 -32.76
N ARG A 274 11.81 -6.61 -31.49
CA ARG A 274 12.70 -6.93 -30.37
C ARG A 274 13.07 -8.40 -30.30
N ARG A 275 12.13 -9.29 -30.62
CA ARG A 275 12.35 -10.76 -30.60
C ARG A 275 13.40 -11.20 -31.61
N VAL A 276 13.44 -10.59 -32.79
CA VAL A 276 14.42 -10.89 -33.83
C VAL A 276 15.87 -10.66 -33.35
N VAL A 277 16.09 -9.64 -32.51
CA VAL A 277 17.42 -9.30 -32.00
C VAL A 277 17.67 -9.80 -30.56
N ALA A 278 16.72 -10.53 -30.00
CA ALA A 278 16.81 -11.01 -28.63
C ALA A 278 17.93 -12.04 -28.44
N LYS A 279 18.73 -11.84 -27.41
CA LYS A 279 19.86 -12.72 -27.02
C LYS A 279 19.66 -13.39 -25.67
N THR A 280 18.57 -13.06 -24.98
CA THR A 280 18.24 -13.53 -23.64
C THR A 280 16.77 -13.90 -23.56
N ASP A 281 16.38 -14.59 -22.50
CA ASP A 281 14.97 -14.91 -22.23
C ASP A 281 14.13 -13.67 -21.83
N TRP A 282 14.78 -12.57 -21.50
CA TRP A 282 14.10 -11.34 -21.07
C TRP A 282 13.70 -10.47 -22.27
N VAL A 283 12.50 -9.90 -22.22
CA VAL A 283 12.05 -8.90 -23.19
C VAL A 283 12.84 -7.58 -23.01
N PHE A 284 13.18 -7.26 -21.77
CA PHE A 284 13.94 -6.09 -21.40
C PHE A 284 15.21 -6.49 -20.62
N PRO A 285 16.23 -6.99 -21.29
CA PRO A 285 17.48 -7.38 -20.63
C PRO A 285 18.25 -6.18 -20.11
N ALA A 286 19.06 -6.37 -19.07
CA ALA A 286 20.00 -5.38 -18.54
C ALA A 286 21.15 -6.07 -17.78
N LEU A 287 22.30 -5.38 -17.68
CA LEU A 287 23.46 -5.80 -16.87
C LEU A 287 23.23 -5.54 -15.38
N THR A 288 22.08 -5.99 -14.87
CA THR A 288 21.73 -5.98 -13.45
C THR A 288 21.94 -7.38 -12.87
N ARG A 289 21.94 -7.50 -11.55
CA ARG A 289 22.00 -8.81 -10.89
C ARG A 289 20.82 -9.71 -11.27
N SER A 290 19.67 -9.13 -11.60
CA SER A 290 18.45 -9.84 -12.02
C SER A 290 18.46 -10.23 -13.51
N GLY A 291 19.38 -9.70 -14.32
CA GLY A 291 19.46 -9.94 -15.77
C GLY A 291 18.44 -9.16 -16.60
N HIS A 292 17.56 -8.39 -15.96
CA HIS A 292 16.54 -7.56 -16.60
C HIS A 292 16.56 -6.13 -16.05
N ILE A 293 15.87 -5.20 -16.71
CA ILE A 293 15.75 -3.83 -16.19
C ILE A 293 15.03 -3.81 -14.83
N GLU A 294 15.45 -2.88 -14.00
CA GLU A 294 14.84 -2.55 -12.73
C GLU A 294 14.32 -1.11 -12.76
N LYS A 295 13.53 -0.73 -11.78
CA LYS A 295 12.99 0.64 -11.66
C LYS A 295 14.10 1.72 -11.69
N SER A 296 15.27 1.40 -11.13
CA SER A 296 16.45 2.27 -11.15
C SER A 296 17.07 2.42 -12.54
N SER A 297 16.97 1.40 -13.40
CA SER A 297 17.57 1.37 -14.73
C SER A 297 17.02 2.47 -15.64
N LEU A 298 15.72 2.76 -15.55
CA LEU A 298 15.04 3.75 -16.37
C LEU A 298 14.98 5.16 -15.75
N LYS A 299 15.38 5.32 -14.48
CA LYS A 299 15.15 6.56 -13.71
C LYS A 299 15.72 7.81 -14.42
N LYS A 300 16.95 7.74 -14.90
CA LYS A 300 17.62 8.90 -15.54
C LYS A 300 17.00 9.22 -16.90
N GLN A 301 16.77 8.22 -17.75
CA GLN A 301 16.16 8.39 -19.08
C GLN A 301 14.71 8.90 -18.94
N HIS A 302 13.95 8.33 -18.01
CA HIS A 302 12.58 8.75 -17.72
C HIS A 302 12.50 10.22 -17.28
N ALA A 303 13.35 10.65 -16.32
CA ALA A 303 13.40 12.05 -15.90
C ALA A 303 13.77 12.99 -17.05
N LYS A 304 14.72 12.58 -17.93
CA LYS A 304 15.08 13.34 -19.13
C LYS A 304 13.91 13.43 -20.12
N ALA A 305 13.18 12.34 -20.34
CA ALA A 305 12.02 12.30 -21.22
C ALA A 305 10.87 13.20 -20.70
N CYS A 306 10.55 13.16 -19.41
CA CYS A 306 9.57 14.04 -18.78
C CYS A 306 9.94 15.54 -18.99
N LYS A 307 11.21 15.88 -18.81
CA LYS A 307 11.70 17.25 -19.00
C LYS A 307 11.59 17.72 -20.46
N LEU A 308 11.99 16.88 -21.41
CA LEU A 308 11.93 17.19 -22.85
C LEU A 308 10.47 17.32 -23.32
N ALA A 309 9.62 16.42 -22.90
CA ALA A 309 8.18 16.42 -23.22
C ALA A 309 7.39 17.50 -22.49
N LYS A 310 7.98 18.18 -21.50
CA LYS A 310 7.31 19.18 -20.63
C LYS A 310 6.07 18.65 -19.92
N VAL A 311 6.02 17.35 -19.60
CA VAL A 311 4.84 16.71 -18.98
C VAL A 311 4.89 16.72 -17.45
N GLY A 312 5.86 17.39 -16.83
CA GLY A 312 6.04 17.43 -15.38
C GLY A 312 6.50 16.09 -14.79
N ASP A 313 6.46 15.98 -13.46
CA ASP A 313 6.89 14.75 -12.79
C ASP A 313 5.86 13.64 -12.97
N LEU A 314 6.24 12.59 -13.70
CA LEU A 314 5.49 11.36 -13.86
C LEU A 314 6.15 10.21 -13.09
N ALA A 315 5.35 9.35 -12.49
CA ALA A 315 5.83 8.04 -12.07
C ALA A 315 5.57 7.02 -13.20
N LEU A 316 6.44 6.03 -13.37
CA LEU A 316 6.19 4.96 -14.35
C LEU A 316 4.84 4.24 -14.14
N TYR A 317 4.33 4.24 -12.92
CA TYR A 317 3.00 3.72 -12.61
C TYR A 317 1.86 4.55 -13.20
N THR A 318 2.09 5.83 -13.52
CA THR A 318 1.11 6.72 -14.16
C THR A 318 0.70 6.20 -15.55
N PHE A 319 1.62 5.57 -16.30
CA PHE A 319 1.30 4.97 -17.59
C PHE A 319 0.25 3.86 -17.46
N ARG A 320 0.42 2.95 -16.50
CA ARG A 320 -0.60 1.96 -16.18
C ARG A 320 -1.91 2.61 -15.70
N HIS A 321 -1.81 3.64 -14.88
CA HIS A 321 -3.01 4.36 -14.40
C HIS A 321 -3.79 4.96 -15.58
N THR A 322 -3.11 5.58 -16.53
CA THR A 322 -3.67 6.10 -17.77
C THR A 322 -4.36 5.01 -18.58
N CYS A 323 -3.70 3.87 -18.79
CA CYS A 323 -4.28 2.71 -19.50
C CYS A 323 -5.60 2.26 -18.85
N LEU A 324 -5.58 1.99 -17.55
CA LEU A 324 -6.74 1.48 -16.84
C LEU A 324 -7.89 2.48 -16.80
N THR A 325 -7.58 3.79 -16.68
CA THR A 325 -8.61 4.85 -16.72
C THR A 325 -9.26 4.94 -18.10
N ARG A 326 -8.47 4.82 -19.18
CA ARG A 326 -9.01 4.78 -20.55
C ARG A 326 -9.87 3.53 -20.77
N TRP A 327 -9.40 2.37 -20.35
CA TRP A 327 -10.15 1.12 -20.48
C TRP A 327 -11.46 1.14 -19.69
N ALA A 328 -11.49 1.79 -18.52
CA ALA A 328 -12.69 1.91 -17.69
C ALA A 328 -13.87 2.60 -18.40
N ALA A 329 -13.61 3.41 -19.43
CA ALA A 329 -14.64 4.05 -20.23
C ALA A 329 -15.34 3.08 -21.19
N TYR A 330 -14.71 1.95 -21.57
CA TYR A 330 -15.15 1.09 -22.65
C TYR A 330 -15.48 -0.35 -22.24
N MET A 331 -15.17 -0.74 -21.00
CA MET A 331 -15.40 -2.13 -20.55
C MET A 331 -16.07 -2.16 -19.18
N ASP A 332 -16.69 -3.27 -18.86
CA ASP A 332 -17.28 -3.48 -17.55
C ASP A 332 -16.22 -3.59 -16.44
N PRO A 333 -16.58 -3.26 -15.20
CA PRO A 333 -15.63 -3.23 -14.09
C PRO A 333 -14.99 -4.59 -13.74
N TYR A 334 -15.63 -5.72 -14.06
CA TYR A 334 -15.07 -7.05 -13.77
C TYR A 334 -13.99 -7.40 -14.80
N THR A 335 -14.25 -7.15 -16.08
CA THR A 335 -13.24 -7.28 -17.15
C THR A 335 -12.06 -6.36 -16.86
N LEU A 336 -12.30 -5.11 -16.45
CA LEU A 336 -11.24 -4.19 -16.04
C LEU A 336 -10.44 -4.72 -14.85
N ALA A 337 -11.10 -5.26 -13.83
CA ALA A 337 -10.45 -5.84 -12.66
C ALA A 337 -9.56 -7.03 -13.05
N TYR A 338 -10.05 -7.91 -13.93
CA TYR A 338 -9.28 -9.03 -14.48
C TYR A 338 -8.04 -8.55 -15.24
N LEU A 339 -8.19 -7.67 -16.23
CA LEU A 339 -7.07 -7.15 -17.02
C LEU A 339 -6.06 -6.36 -16.17
N ALA A 340 -6.54 -5.66 -15.14
CA ALA A 340 -5.68 -4.98 -14.18
C ALA A 340 -5.00 -5.95 -13.18
N GLY A 341 -5.52 -7.17 -13.00
CA GLY A 341 -5.06 -8.11 -11.99
C GLY A 341 -5.26 -7.58 -10.57
N HIS A 342 -6.44 -7.03 -10.28
CA HIS A 342 -6.82 -6.55 -8.97
C HIS A 342 -7.46 -7.69 -8.16
N GLY A 343 -6.88 -8.00 -6.99
CA GLY A 343 -7.43 -8.98 -6.06
C GLY A 343 -8.58 -8.42 -5.23
N ASP A 344 -8.66 -7.09 -5.12
CA ASP A 344 -9.72 -6.37 -4.42
C ASP A 344 -10.39 -5.40 -5.39
N PHE A 345 -11.70 -5.55 -5.53
CA PHE A 345 -12.53 -4.72 -6.41
C PHE A 345 -12.53 -3.24 -6.01
N SER A 346 -12.29 -2.92 -4.74
CA SER A 346 -12.15 -1.55 -4.26
C SER A 346 -11.06 -0.77 -5.01
N THR A 347 -10.02 -1.47 -5.46
CA THR A 347 -8.95 -0.90 -6.28
C THR A 347 -9.44 -0.52 -7.67
N THR A 348 -10.30 -1.33 -8.30
CA THR A 348 -10.88 -1.06 -9.62
C THR A 348 -11.86 0.10 -9.57
N ARG A 349 -12.61 0.23 -8.47
CA ARG A 349 -13.58 1.30 -8.25
C ARG A 349 -12.99 2.71 -8.46
N ARG A 350 -11.69 2.89 -8.28
CA ARG A 350 -11.00 4.19 -8.49
C ARG A 350 -11.00 4.63 -9.94
N TYR A 351 -11.08 3.71 -10.88
CA TYR A 351 -11.06 3.96 -12.33
C TYR A 351 -12.47 4.13 -12.90
N VAL A 352 -13.49 3.59 -12.20
CA VAL A 352 -14.87 3.58 -12.68
C VAL A 352 -15.58 4.85 -12.21
N HIS A 353 -15.59 5.88 -13.06
CA HIS A 353 -16.31 7.10 -12.82
C HIS A 353 -17.73 6.98 -13.39
N ARG A 354 -18.72 7.22 -12.55
CA ARG A 354 -20.12 7.28 -13.00
C ARG A 354 -20.34 8.58 -13.79
N GLN A 355 -20.37 8.50 -15.10
CA GLN A 355 -20.75 9.62 -15.95
C GLN A 355 -22.20 9.42 -16.41
N ALA A 356 -22.99 10.50 -16.42
CA ALA A 356 -24.41 10.43 -16.79
C ALA A 356 -24.64 9.88 -18.22
N HIS A 357 -23.74 10.19 -19.17
CA HIS A 357 -23.79 9.65 -20.53
C HIS A 357 -23.55 8.12 -20.54
N THR A 358 -22.61 7.62 -19.77
CA THR A 358 -22.31 6.17 -19.68
C THR A 358 -23.51 5.38 -19.15
N VAL A 359 -24.26 5.95 -18.19
CA VAL A 359 -25.48 5.33 -17.68
C VAL A 359 -26.55 5.28 -18.76
N ARG A 360 -26.74 6.39 -19.50
CA ARG A 360 -27.71 6.47 -20.60
C ARG A 360 -27.38 5.47 -21.71
N GLU A 361 -26.15 5.43 -22.18
CA GLU A 361 -25.69 4.48 -23.19
C GLU A 361 -25.82 3.01 -22.74
N ALA A 362 -25.55 2.70 -21.47
CA ALA A 362 -25.75 1.37 -20.93
C ALA A 362 -27.24 0.98 -20.93
N MET A 363 -28.13 1.91 -20.56
CA MET A 363 -29.58 1.69 -20.63
C MET A 363 -30.06 1.50 -22.07
N GLU A 364 -29.55 2.27 -23.03
CA GLU A 364 -29.88 2.11 -24.44
C GLU A 364 -29.38 0.78 -25.01
N ARG A 365 -28.17 0.37 -24.68
CA ARG A 365 -27.65 -0.96 -25.03
C ARG A 365 -28.49 -2.09 -24.45
N ALA A 366 -28.91 -1.97 -23.20
CA ALA A 366 -29.80 -2.95 -22.57
C ALA A 366 -31.18 -3.00 -23.22
N ARG A 367 -31.73 -1.85 -23.62
CA ARG A 367 -32.99 -1.78 -24.38
C ARG A 367 -32.86 -2.43 -25.77
N LYS A 368 -31.79 -2.11 -26.51
CA LYS A 368 -31.50 -2.72 -27.81
C LYS A 368 -31.30 -4.24 -27.71
N ALA A 369 -30.63 -4.71 -26.68
CA ALA A 369 -30.43 -6.15 -26.43
C ALA A 369 -31.75 -6.88 -26.10
N ARG A 370 -32.72 -6.19 -25.47
CA ARG A 370 -34.06 -6.71 -25.19
C ARG A 370 -35.04 -6.52 -26.37
N GLY A 371 -34.76 -5.60 -27.28
CA GLY A 371 -35.66 -5.15 -28.34
C GLY A 371 -35.75 -6.06 -29.55
N GLY A 372 -35.60 -7.38 -29.40
CA GLY A 372 -35.95 -8.36 -30.43
C GLY A 372 -37.43 -8.75 -30.51
N HIS A 373 -38.30 -8.12 -29.71
CA HIS A 373 -39.73 -8.30 -29.80
C HIS A 373 -40.39 -6.97 -30.16
N ASN A 374 -40.62 -6.75 -31.46
CA ASN A 374 -41.55 -5.76 -31.96
C ASN A 374 -42.96 -6.15 -31.52
N SER A 375 -43.53 -5.43 -30.57
CA SER A 375 -44.96 -5.23 -30.50
C SER A 375 -45.26 -3.88 -31.18
N GLY A 376 -45.69 -3.92 -32.42
CA GLY A 376 -46.23 -2.76 -33.09
C GLY A 376 -47.45 -2.25 -32.31
N HIS A 377 -47.39 -0.99 -31.94
CA HIS A 377 -48.56 -0.13 -31.75
C HIS A 377 -48.23 1.18 -32.44
N ASN A 378 -48.82 1.37 -33.61
CA ASN A 378 -49.08 2.67 -34.17
C ASN A 378 -50.00 3.41 -33.21
N ASP A 379 -49.57 4.58 -32.79
CA ASP A 379 -50.51 5.69 -32.45
C ASP A 379 -49.92 6.95 -33.03
N GLU A 380 -50.64 7.40 -34.08
CA GLU A 380 -50.53 8.73 -34.66
C GLU A 380 -51.10 9.78 -33.71
N SER A 381 -50.32 10.83 -33.46
CA SER A 381 -50.60 12.27 -33.44
C SER A 381 -51.83 12.83 -32.66
N PRO A 382 -51.94 14.12 -32.42
CA PRO A 382 -51.16 15.27 -32.93
C PRO A 382 -50.68 16.30 -31.89
N ALA A 383 -49.99 17.28 -32.45
CA ALA A 383 -49.54 18.54 -31.90
C ALA A 383 -50.55 19.30 -31.03
N ASP A 384 -50.03 19.99 -30.00
CA ASP A 384 -50.25 21.42 -29.85
C ASP A 384 -49.22 22.02 -28.86
N ALA A 385 -48.73 23.14 -29.30
CA ALA A 385 -47.85 24.02 -28.56
C ALA A 385 -48.64 24.78 -27.48
N VAL A 386 -48.02 25.01 -26.34
CA VAL A 386 -48.16 26.27 -25.60
C VAL A 386 -46.90 26.53 -24.77
N ASP A 387 -46.41 27.71 -25.00
CA ASP A 387 -45.41 28.50 -24.34
C ASP A 387 -45.82 28.88 -22.89
N ALA A 388 -44.86 29.09 -22.05
CA ALA A 388 -44.72 30.12 -21.02
C ALA A 388 -44.19 29.69 -19.66
N GLY A 389 -43.15 30.36 -19.23
CA GLY A 389 -43.17 30.90 -17.88
C GLY A 389 -42.12 30.33 -16.89
N SER A 390 -41.05 31.09 -16.79
CA SER A 390 -40.14 31.20 -15.65
C SER A 390 -40.79 31.05 -14.28
N ALA A 391 -40.16 30.31 -13.35
CA ALA A 391 -40.05 30.72 -11.94
C ALA A 391 -38.97 29.92 -11.21
N ASP A 392 -37.99 30.65 -10.86
CA ASP A 392 -37.00 30.44 -9.82
C ASP A 392 -37.70 30.13 -8.47
N LYS A 393 -37.30 29.05 -7.80
CA LYS A 393 -37.36 28.93 -6.32
C LYS A 393 -36.37 27.92 -5.80
N GLY A 394 -35.39 28.47 -5.08
CA GLY A 394 -34.46 27.72 -4.28
C GLY A 394 -35.11 26.81 -3.25
N LEU A 395 -34.48 25.70 -2.99
CA LEU A 395 -34.75 24.88 -1.83
C LEU A 395 -33.47 24.42 -1.20
N ASN A 396 -33.40 24.76 0.05
CA ASN A 396 -32.43 24.58 1.09
C ASN A 396 -31.68 23.23 1.08
N ARG A 397 -30.36 23.37 1.29
CA ARG A 397 -29.50 22.32 1.86
C ARG A 397 -29.89 22.07 3.32
N GLU A 398 -30.40 20.91 3.62
CA GLU A 398 -30.27 20.35 4.97
C GLU A 398 -29.46 19.04 4.90
N GLY A 399 -28.49 18.97 5.81
CA GLY A 399 -27.48 17.95 5.85
C GLY A 399 -28.01 16.60 6.31
N ILE A 400 -27.50 15.56 5.69
CA ILE A 400 -27.50 14.21 6.26
C ILE A 400 -26.04 13.82 6.46
N ASN A 401 -25.55 14.01 7.68
CA ASN A 401 -24.34 13.43 8.20
C ASN A 401 -24.56 11.93 8.37
N GLY A 402 -24.18 11.13 7.40
CA GLY A 402 -24.03 9.69 7.51
C GLY A 402 -22.56 9.34 7.61
N ARG A 403 -22.03 9.22 8.82
CA ARG A 403 -20.71 8.61 9.09
C ARG A 403 -20.80 7.13 8.76
N GLY A 404 -20.39 6.77 7.55
CA GLY A 404 -20.04 5.40 7.22
C GLY A 404 -18.62 5.12 7.71
N GLU A 405 -18.50 4.39 8.81
CA GLU A 405 -17.22 3.82 9.26
C GLU A 405 -16.71 2.81 8.22
N TRP A 406 -15.61 3.15 7.57
CA TRP A 406 -14.92 2.26 6.66
C TRP A 406 -14.01 1.33 7.44
N ILE A 407 -14.49 0.13 7.75
CA ILE A 407 -13.64 -0.97 8.22
C ILE A 407 -12.82 -1.45 7.01
N ARG A 408 -11.52 -1.14 7.00
CA ARG A 408 -10.57 -1.79 6.10
C ARG A 408 -10.34 -3.20 6.59
N THR A 409 -11.01 -4.17 6.00
CA THR A 409 -10.75 -5.60 6.18
C THR A 409 -9.39 -5.96 5.57
N THR A 410 -8.31 -5.75 6.30
CA THR A 410 -7.01 -6.37 6.07
C THR A 410 -6.65 -7.41 7.12
N ASP A 411 -7.56 -7.74 8.03
CA ASP A 411 -7.31 -8.62 9.18
C ASP A 411 -8.07 -9.95 9.15
N LEU A 412 -8.69 -10.31 8.04
CA LEU A 412 -9.36 -11.61 7.92
C LEU A 412 -8.61 -12.50 6.92
N LEU A 413 -7.69 -13.31 7.43
CA LEU A 413 -7.37 -14.65 6.97
C LEU A 413 -6.40 -15.28 7.98
N VAL A 414 -6.98 -15.78 9.08
CA VAL A 414 -6.39 -16.89 9.82
C VAL A 414 -7.16 -18.12 9.36
N PRO A 415 -6.55 -19.08 8.67
CA PRO A 415 -7.18 -20.39 8.48
C PRO A 415 -7.18 -21.10 9.84
N ASN A 416 -8.34 -21.44 10.34
CA ASN A 416 -8.50 -22.52 11.31
C ASN A 416 -7.88 -23.77 10.71
N GLN A 417 -6.80 -24.27 11.30
CA GLN A 417 -6.44 -25.68 11.21
C GLN A 417 -6.80 -26.33 12.54
N ALA A 418 -7.92 -27.02 12.53
CA ALA A 418 -8.17 -28.15 13.40
C ALA A 418 -7.53 -29.38 12.73
N LEU A 419 -6.73 -30.04 13.50
CA LEU A 419 -6.13 -31.37 13.58
C LEU A 419 -4.63 -31.32 13.54
#